data_0c07e57e1ba57dddcde7e2d7c58a1700
#
_entry.id   0c07e57e1ba57dddcde7e2d7c58a1700
#
_cell.length_a   1.000
_cell.length_b   1.000
_cell.length_c   1.000
_cell.angle_alpha   90.00
_cell.angle_beta   90.00
_cell.angle_gamma   90.00
#
_symmetry.space_group_name_H-M   'P 1'
#
loop_
_entity.id
_entity.type
_entity.pdbx_description
1 polymer ?
#
loop_
_entity_poly.entity_id
_entity_poly.type
_entity_poly.pdbx_seq_one_letter_code
_entity_poly.pdbx_strand_id
1 'polypeptide(L)'
;LLCWPLDIHVLTQGWYYNDGSLHQAIDLRTQIDNMYIRPVYAAEDGTVDQTQDWDGHTRTGMQSYGNMVRIRHADYKSKTLQTRYAHLSSYCVKYGQRVKEGEIIGYSGTTGNVFGAHLHFEVILGGKRTNPLVWLDNDFTTASGQVFTYRPGEHAVRELEQAASGAQTAQNGTGNLQVITIGPVSQGDADAVFAVCQSRGLTDAGLYKSEWV
;
A
#
# COMPACT_ATOMS: atom_id res chain seq x y z
N LEU A 1 3.04 7.33 -12.02
CA LEU A 1 3.10 7.04 -10.58
C LEU A 1 1.87 7.60 -9.92
N LEU A 2 1.43 6.99 -8.83
CA LEU A 2 0.24 7.41 -8.11
C LEU A 2 0.59 8.44 -7.03
N CYS A 3 -0.30 9.40 -6.78
CA CYS A 3 -0.22 10.28 -5.61
C CYS A 3 -0.61 9.54 -4.33
N TRP A 4 -0.11 10.02 -3.19
CA TRP A 4 -0.58 9.58 -1.89
C TRP A 4 -2.06 9.92 -1.70
N PRO A 5 -2.86 8.98 -1.19
CA PRO A 5 -4.29 9.20 -0.98
C PRO A 5 -4.60 10.02 0.27
N LEU A 6 -3.59 10.40 1.06
CA LEU A 6 -3.68 11.26 2.24
C LEU A 6 -2.60 12.34 2.19
N ASP A 7 -2.82 13.43 2.92
CA ASP A 7 -1.85 14.51 3.13
C ASP A 7 -0.74 14.15 4.13
N ILE A 8 -0.89 13.03 4.84
CA ILE A 8 0.10 12.48 5.77
C ILE A 8 0.51 11.08 5.32
N HIS A 9 1.81 10.86 5.22
CA HIS A 9 2.38 9.62 4.72
C HIS A 9 2.94 8.78 5.88
N VAL A 10 2.06 8.36 6.80
CA VAL A 10 2.43 7.53 7.95
C VAL A 10 1.87 6.13 7.78
N LEU A 11 2.74 5.18 7.49
CA LEU A 11 2.42 3.78 7.32
C LEU A 11 2.22 3.11 8.69
N THR A 12 1.04 2.57 8.94
CA THR A 12 0.73 1.78 10.15
C THR A 12 0.79 0.28 9.89
N GLN A 13 0.47 -0.15 8.67
CA GLN A 13 0.57 -1.54 8.23
C GLN A 13 1.04 -1.58 6.78
N GLY A 14 2.05 -2.38 6.49
CA GLY A 14 2.58 -2.59 5.15
C GLY A 14 1.90 -3.73 4.41
N TRP A 15 2.51 -4.13 3.29
CA TRP A 15 2.04 -5.22 2.40
C TRP A 15 1.93 -6.58 3.08
N TYR A 16 2.75 -6.84 4.11
CA TYR A 16 2.72 -8.04 4.93
C TYR A 16 2.32 -7.70 6.36
N TYR A 17 1.58 -8.58 7.01
CA TYR A 17 1.42 -8.56 8.46
C TYR A 17 2.70 -9.04 9.17
N ASN A 18 2.78 -8.81 10.48
CA ASN A 18 3.94 -9.19 11.29
C ASN A 18 4.18 -10.72 11.32
N ASP A 19 3.15 -11.52 11.09
CA ASP A 19 3.26 -12.98 10.99
C ASP A 19 3.70 -13.47 9.60
N GLY A 20 4.01 -12.55 8.68
CA GLY A 20 4.42 -12.83 7.31
C GLY A 20 3.26 -13.12 6.34
N SER A 21 2.03 -13.16 6.81
CA SER A 21 0.87 -13.29 5.93
C SER A 21 0.64 -12.01 5.11
N LEU A 22 -0.04 -12.14 3.96
CA LEU A 22 -0.27 -11.02 3.05
C LEU A 22 -1.44 -10.15 3.55
N HIS A 23 -1.17 -8.87 3.79
CA HIS A 23 -2.19 -7.83 3.95
C HIS A 23 -2.82 -7.46 2.61
N GLN A 24 -2.01 -7.42 1.56
CA GLN A 24 -2.39 -7.07 0.18
C GLN A 24 -2.87 -5.61 0.02
N ALA A 25 -2.43 -4.73 0.89
CA ALA A 25 -2.74 -3.32 0.96
C ALA A 25 -1.64 -2.59 1.75
N ILE A 26 -1.82 -1.31 1.94
CA ILE A 26 -1.18 -0.57 3.02
C ILE A 26 -2.26 0.12 3.86
N ASP A 27 -2.00 0.24 5.17
CA ASP A 27 -2.81 1.08 6.04
C ASP A 27 -2.06 2.35 6.40
N LEU A 28 -2.73 3.47 6.25
CA LEU A 28 -2.20 4.79 6.50
C LEU A 28 -2.86 5.40 7.73
N ARG A 29 -2.04 5.98 8.62
CA ARG A 29 -2.55 6.68 9.80
C ARG A 29 -3.40 7.86 9.37
N THR A 30 -4.58 7.97 9.99
CA THR A 30 -5.46 9.12 9.83
C THR A 30 -5.58 9.94 11.10
N GLN A 31 -5.27 9.33 12.25
CA GLN A 31 -5.34 10.01 13.53
C GLN A 31 -4.08 10.82 13.81
N ILE A 32 -4.24 12.14 13.86
CA ILE A 32 -3.26 13.10 14.39
C ILE A 32 -3.99 13.96 15.40
N ASP A 33 -3.42 14.08 16.59
CA ASP A 33 -4.04 14.71 17.75
C ASP A 33 -5.41 14.08 18.03
N ASN A 34 -6.46 14.88 18.09
CA ASN A 34 -7.82 14.41 18.32
C ASN A 34 -8.65 14.26 17.03
N MET A 35 -8.03 14.46 15.86
CA MET A 35 -8.71 14.33 14.57
C MET A 35 -8.33 13.02 13.89
N TYR A 36 -9.33 12.26 13.46
CA TYR A 36 -9.14 11.00 12.73
C TYR A 36 -9.90 10.97 11.39
N ILE A 37 -10.74 11.96 11.13
CA ILE A 37 -11.44 12.14 9.85
C ILE A 37 -10.63 13.11 9.01
N ARG A 38 -10.06 12.60 7.93
CA ARG A 38 -9.20 13.37 7.01
C ARG A 38 -9.71 13.23 5.58
N PRO A 39 -9.53 14.27 4.74
CA PRO A 39 -9.81 14.13 3.31
C PRO A 39 -9.01 12.98 2.71
N VAL A 40 -9.66 12.19 1.86
CA VAL A 40 -9.06 11.13 1.06
C VAL A 40 -9.09 11.56 -0.39
N TYR A 41 -7.94 11.45 -1.05
CA TYR A 41 -7.73 11.98 -2.41
C TYR A 41 -7.62 10.84 -3.43
N ALA A 42 -8.11 11.08 -4.65
CA ALA A 42 -7.89 10.19 -5.76
C ALA A 42 -6.38 10.14 -6.10
N ALA A 43 -5.82 8.95 -6.15
CA ALA A 43 -4.37 8.76 -6.38
C ALA A 43 -3.94 9.06 -7.82
N GLU A 44 -4.87 9.12 -8.77
CA GLU A 44 -4.66 9.49 -10.17
C GLU A 44 -6.01 9.80 -10.83
N ASP A 45 -5.98 10.44 -12.00
CA ASP A 45 -7.14 10.63 -12.87
C ASP A 45 -7.84 9.29 -13.14
N GLY A 46 -9.18 9.27 -13.07
CA GLY A 46 -9.90 8.02 -13.31
C GLY A 46 -11.40 8.14 -13.31
N THR A 47 -12.05 7.01 -13.28
CA THR A 47 -13.51 6.89 -13.17
C THR A 47 -13.86 5.99 -11.99
N VAL A 48 -14.74 6.42 -11.14
CA VAL A 48 -15.26 5.62 -10.03
C VAL A 48 -16.00 4.40 -10.59
N ASP A 49 -15.44 3.22 -10.40
CA ASP A 49 -16.00 1.97 -10.92
C ASP A 49 -16.67 1.10 -9.85
N GLN A 50 -16.56 1.51 -8.57
CA GLN A 50 -17.30 0.89 -7.48
C GLN A 50 -17.41 1.85 -6.29
N THR A 51 -18.57 1.88 -5.68
CA THR A 51 -18.81 2.43 -4.34
C THR A 51 -19.54 1.39 -3.50
N GLN A 52 -19.35 1.45 -2.19
CA GLN A 52 -20.03 0.57 -1.25
C GLN A 52 -20.38 1.35 0.02
N ASP A 53 -21.62 1.25 0.42
CA ASP A 53 -22.06 1.65 1.75
C ASP A 53 -21.92 0.46 2.72
N TRP A 54 -21.44 0.75 3.91
CA TRP A 54 -21.40 -0.23 4.98
C TRP A 54 -22.78 -0.36 5.62
N ASP A 55 -23.20 -1.58 5.88
CA ASP A 55 -24.51 -1.87 6.51
C ASP A 55 -24.55 -1.55 8.03
N GLY A 56 -23.43 -1.07 8.60
CA GLY A 56 -23.33 -0.67 9.99
C GLY A 56 -22.95 -1.81 10.97
N HIS A 57 -22.89 -3.06 10.53
CA HIS A 57 -22.68 -4.20 11.43
C HIS A 57 -21.81 -5.35 10.87
N THR A 58 -21.91 -5.68 9.58
CA THR A 58 -21.17 -6.80 8.97
C THR A 58 -19.70 -6.48 8.81
N ARG A 59 -18.83 -7.39 9.26
CA ARG A 59 -17.37 -7.23 9.24
C ARG A 59 -16.64 -8.30 8.41
N THR A 60 -17.36 -8.98 7.53
CA THR A 60 -16.83 -10.07 6.69
C THR A 60 -17.14 -9.83 5.21
N GLY A 61 -16.45 -10.54 4.33
CA GLY A 61 -16.62 -10.41 2.89
C GLY A 61 -16.38 -8.96 2.42
N MET A 62 -17.19 -8.50 1.47
CA MET A 62 -17.05 -7.12 0.97
C MET A 62 -17.38 -6.06 2.02
N GLN A 63 -18.29 -6.34 2.95
CA GLN A 63 -18.61 -5.42 4.04
C GLN A 63 -17.46 -5.19 5.03
N SER A 64 -16.43 -6.05 5.02
CA SER A 64 -15.22 -5.82 5.81
C SER A 64 -14.50 -4.52 5.42
N TYR A 65 -14.63 -4.06 4.18
CA TYR A 65 -14.07 -2.78 3.72
C TYR A 65 -14.82 -1.55 4.27
N GLY A 66 -16.01 -1.73 4.82
CA GLY A 66 -16.84 -0.61 5.25
C GLY A 66 -17.33 0.23 4.08
N ASN A 67 -17.44 1.54 4.28
CA ASN A 67 -17.65 2.47 3.18
C ASN A 67 -16.40 2.51 2.31
N MET A 68 -16.56 2.34 1.00
CA MET A 68 -15.44 2.11 0.10
C MET A 68 -15.69 2.77 -1.25
N VAL A 69 -14.62 3.29 -1.83
CA VAL A 69 -14.55 3.77 -3.22
C VAL A 69 -13.45 3.00 -3.94
N ARG A 70 -13.72 2.62 -5.20
CA ARG A 70 -12.71 2.12 -6.12
C ARG A 70 -12.73 2.96 -7.39
N ILE A 71 -11.52 3.30 -7.85
CA ILE A 71 -11.33 4.11 -9.06
C ILE A 71 -10.58 3.28 -10.08
N ARG A 72 -11.06 3.28 -11.31
CA ARG A 72 -10.37 2.75 -12.47
C ARG A 72 -9.62 3.88 -13.16
N HIS A 73 -8.33 3.71 -13.32
CA HIS A 73 -7.41 4.61 -14.01
C HIS A 73 -7.18 4.18 -15.48
N ALA A 74 -6.33 4.93 -16.18
CA ALA A 74 -5.81 4.49 -17.47
C ALA A 74 -5.09 3.14 -17.33
N ASP A 75 -5.16 2.32 -18.36
CA ASP A 75 -4.51 1.02 -18.34
C ASP A 75 -2.99 1.16 -18.27
N TYR A 76 -2.37 0.44 -17.35
CA TYR A 76 -0.92 0.36 -17.24
C TYR A 76 -0.41 -0.88 -17.98
N LYS A 77 0.41 -0.69 -19.03
CA LYS A 77 0.95 -1.77 -19.85
C LYS A 77 -0.13 -2.77 -20.30
N SER A 78 -1.24 -2.24 -20.83
CA SER A 78 -2.40 -3.01 -21.29
C SER A 78 -3.12 -3.82 -20.20
N LYS A 79 -2.89 -3.51 -18.94
CA LYS A 79 -3.62 -4.09 -17.80
C LYS A 79 -4.43 -3.01 -17.10
N THR A 80 -5.63 -3.36 -16.69
CA THR A 80 -6.48 -2.49 -15.90
C THR A 80 -5.78 -2.09 -14.60
N LEU A 81 -5.64 -0.80 -14.37
CA LEU A 81 -5.14 -0.24 -13.11
C LEU A 81 -6.30 0.32 -12.31
N GLN A 82 -6.37 -0.04 -11.03
CA GLN A 82 -7.40 0.44 -10.12
C GLN A 82 -6.79 0.72 -8.75
N THR A 83 -7.40 1.68 -8.03
CA THR A 83 -7.12 1.92 -6.61
C THR A 83 -8.38 1.76 -5.79
N ARG A 84 -8.25 1.26 -4.55
CA ARG A 84 -9.35 1.11 -3.61
C ARG A 84 -9.04 1.82 -2.31
N TYR A 85 -10.04 2.51 -1.78
CA TYR A 85 -10.00 3.32 -0.58
C TYR A 85 -11.11 2.82 0.35
N ALA A 86 -10.73 2.27 1.50
CA ALA A 86 -11.68 1.61 2.40
C ALA A 86 -11.68 2.21 3.82
N HIS A 87 -12.61 1.76 4.63
CA HIS A 87 -12.86 2.21 5.99
C HIS A 87 -13.25 3.69 6.10
N LEU A 88 -13.83 4.24 5.02
CA LEU A 88 -14.23 5.64 4.96
C LEU A 88 -15.38 5.93 5.94
N SER A 89 -15.38 7.12 6.53
CA SER A 89 -16.58 7.62 7.24
C SER A 89 -17.67 7.97 6.27
N SER A 90 -17.30 8.57 5.13
CA SER A 90 -18.19 8.93 4.03
C SER A 90 -17.41 9.10 2.74
N TYR A 91 -18.09 9.07 1.61
CA TYR A 91 -17.52 9.44 0.32
C TYR A 91 -18.45 10.44 -0.39
N CYS A 92 -17.89 11.28 -1.27
CA CYS A 92 -18.58 12.37 -1.96
C CYS A 92 -18.63 12.18 -3.48
N VAL A 93 -18.31 10.98 -3.95
CA VAL A 93 -18.33 10.61 -5.38
C VAL A 93 -19.35 9.50 -5.64
N LYS A 94 -19.73 9.28 -6.89
CA LYS A 94 -20.69 8.25 -7.29
C LYS A 94 -20.14 7.38 -8.42
N TYR A 95 -20.69 6.17 -8.54
CA TYR A 95 -20.38 5.27 -9.66
C TYR A 95 -20.46 5.99 -11.01
N GLY A 96 -19.48 5.79 -11.87
CA GLY A 96 -19.36 6.42 -13.18
C GLY A 96 -18.83 7.85 -13.18
N GLN A 97 -18.62 8.48 -12.02
CA GLN A 97 -18.04 9.82 -11.93
C GLN A 97 -16.57 9.79 -12.35
N ARG A 98 -16.16 10.76 -13.17
CA ARG A 98 -14.75 11.05 -13.44
C ARG A 98 -14.19 11.89 -12.30
N VAL A 99 -13.01 11.56 -11.87
CA VAL A 99 -12.25 12.29 -10.86
C VAL A 99 -10.85 12.60 -11.37
N LYS A 100 -10.28 13.67 -10.83
CA LYS A 100 -8.90 14.08 -11.09
C LYS A 100 -7.98 13.62 -9.96
N GLU A 101 -6.71 13.41 -10.29
CA GLU A 101 -5.66 13.24 -9.29
C GLU A 101 -5.73 14.35 -8.25
N GLY A 102 -5.65 14.00 -6.97
CA GLY A 102 -5.76 14.94 -5.86
C GLY A 102 -7.18 15.47 -5.58
N GLU A 103 -8.20 15.04 -6.31
CA GLU A 103 -9.59 15.37 -6.00
C GLU A 103 -10.06 14.64 -4.73
N ILE A 104 -10.76 15.34 -3.83
CA ILE A 104 -11.34 14.72 -2.64
C ILE A 104 -12.46 13.78 -3.06
N ILE A 105 -12.33 12.50 -2.70
CA ILE A 105 -13.30 11.44 -3.00
C ILE A 105 -14.09 10.98 -1.78
N GLY A 106 -13.65 11.35 -0.58
CA GLY A 106 -14.27 10.98 0.68
C GLY A 106 -13.44 11.39 1.87
N TYR A 107 -13.79 10.81 3.02
CA TYR A 107 -13.14 11.09 4.28
C TYR A 107 -12.84 9.78 5.01
N SER A 108 -11.66 9.68 5.62
CA SER A 108 -11.26 8.51 6.40
C SER A 108 -12.18 8.27 7.59
N GLY A 109 -12.20 7.06 8.12
CA GLY A 109 -13.07 6.70 9.22
C GLY A 109 -12.69 5.38 9.89
N THR A 110 -13.73 4.68 10.37
CA THR A 110 -13.62 3.42 11.13
C THR A 110 -14.71 2.43 10.74
N THR A 111 -15.22 2.48 9.51
CA THR A 111 -16.29 1.58 9.06
C THR A 111 -15.74 0.21 8.64
N GLY A 112 -16.55 -0.84 8.74
CA GLY A 112 -16.16 -2.20 8.38
C GLY A 112 -15.36 -2.94 9.47
N ASN A 113 -14.38 -3.76 9.07
CA ASN A 113 -13.57 -4.56 9.99
C ASN A 113 -12.26 -3.85 10.34
N VAL A 114 -12.29 -2.98 11.34
CA VAL A 114 -11.15 -2.16 11.79
C VAL A 114 -10.94 -2.21 13.29
N PHE A 115 -9.70 -2.04 13.73
CA PHE A 115 -9.33 -1.88 15.14
C PHE A 115 -8.93 -0.44 15.51
N GLY A 116 -9.07 0.51 14.61
CA GLY A 116 -8.73 1.91 14.81
C GLY A 116 -8.86 2.70 13.51
N ALA A 117 -8.84 4.03 13.63
CA ALA A 117 -8.97 4.90 12.47
C ALA A 117 -7.74 4.81 11.55
N HIS A 118 -7.93 4.40 10.32
CA HIS A 118 -6.92 4.36 9.26
C HIS A 118 -7.57 4.41 7.89
N LEU A 119 -6.78 4.69 6.87
CA LEU A 119 -7.16 4.47 5.48
C LEU A 119 -6.52 3.16 5.00
N HIS A 120 -7.32 2.19 4.62
CA HIS A 120 -6.86 1.01 3.90
C HIS A 120 -6.80 1.31 2.40
N PHE A 121 -5.62 1.19 1.81
CA PHE A 121 -5.37 1.55 0.41
C PHE A 121 -4.80 0.37 -0.37
N GLU A 122 -5.47 0.03 -1.48
CA GLU A 122 -5.04 -1.03 -2.39
C GLU A 122 -4.71 -0.47 -3.77
N VAL A 123 -3.73 -1.08 -4.43
CA VAL A 123 -3.48 -0.94 -5.87
C VAL A 123 -3.71 -2.28 -6.54
N ILE A 124 -4.53 -2.29 -7.59
CA ILE A 124 -4.97 -3.49 -8.30
C ILE A 124 -4.56 -3.38 -9.77
N LEU A 125 -3.74 -4.30 -10.23
CA LEU A 125 -3.28 -4.38 -11.62
C LEU A 125 -3.74 -5.68 -12.27
N GLY A 126 -4.53 -5.59 -13.34
CA GLY A 126 -5.06 -6.75 -14.03
C GLY A 126 -5.86 -7.69 -13.12
N GLY A 127 -6.61 -7.13 -12.17
CA GLY A 127 -7.42 -7.87 -11.20
C GLY A 127 -6.65 -8.47 -10.02
N LYS A 128 -5.33 -8.25 -9.92
CA LYS A 128 -4.50 -8.71 -8.80
C LYS A 128 -4.02 -7.53 -7.98
N ARG A 129 -4.07 -7.65 -6.64
CA ARG A 129 -3.48 -6.65 -5.74
C ARG A 129 -1.96 -6.64 -5.88
N THR A 130 -1.37 -5.46 -5.85
CA THR A 130 0.08 -5.22 -5.89
C THR A 130 0.46 -4.32 -4.73
N ASN A 131 1.71 -4.41 -4.26
CA ASN A 131 2.16 -3.58 -3.15
C ASN A 131 2.04 -2.09 -3.50
N PRO A 132 1.18 -1.32 -2.80
CA PRO A 132 0.97 0.09 -3.13
C PRO A 132 2.23 0.95 -3.06
N LEU A 133 3.19 0.61 -2.19
CA LEU A 133 4.43 1.39 -2.03
C LEU A 133 5.30 1.42 -3.30
N VAL A 134 5.13 0.47 -4.23
CA VAL A 134 5.87 0.51 -5.51
C VAL A 134 5.27 1.50 -6.52
N TRP A 135 4.07 2.02 -6.24
CA TRP A 135 3.35 2.97 -7.09
C TRP A 135 3.43 4.41 -6.60
N LEU A 136 3.73 4.60 -5.31
CA LEU A 136 3.78 5.91 -4.65
C LEU A 136 5.21 6.46 -4.73
N ASP A 137 5.37 7.75 -4.98
CA ASP A 137 6.66 8.37 -5.32
C ASP A 137 7.28 9.24 -4.22
N ASN A 138 6.71 9.24 -3.03
CA ASN A 138 7.14 10.10 -1.93
C ASN A 138 7.75 9.33 -0.77
N ASP A 139 8.38 10.09 0.10
CA ASP A 139 8.87 9.62 1.38
C ASP A 139 7.70 9.29 2.32
N PHE A 140 7.87 8.31 3.16
CA PHE A 140 6.89 7.98 4.19
C PHE A 140 7.57 7.68 5.53
N THR A 141 6.78 7.76 6.60
CA THR A 141 7.21 7.45 7.95
C THR A 141 6.42 6.26 8.48
N THR A 142 7.06 5.35 9.20
CA THR A 142 6.35 4.28 9.90
C THR A 142 5.69 4.78 11.18
N ALA A 143 4.80 3.97 11.75
CA ALA A 143 4.17 4.27 13.03
C ALA A 143 5.18 4.42 14.18
N SER A 144 6.34 3.76 14.08
CA SER A 144 7.47 3.89 15.03
C SER A 144 8.31 5.15 14.83
N GLY A 145 8.01 5.97 13.82
CA GLY A 145 8.74 7.20 13.51
C GLY A 145 9.95 7.00 12.61
N GLN A 146 10.17 5.79 12.07
CA GLN A 146 11.24 5.55 11.11
C GLN A 146 10.87 6.17 9.75
N VAL A 147 11.75 7.02 9.23
CA VAL A 147 11.58 7.68 7.93
C VAL A 147 12.17 6.81 6.85
N PHE A 148 11.37 6.52 5.83
CA PHE A 148 11.82 5.87 4.61
C PHE A 148 11.72 6.85 3.46
N THR A 149 12.83 7.03 2.76
CA THR A 149 12.86 7.71 1.47
C THR A 149 12.72 6.65 0.39
N TYR A 150 11.49 6.36 0.02
CA TYR A 150 11.22 5.46 -1.10
C TYR A 150 11.07 6.30 -2.37
N ARG A 151 12.08 6.23 -3.21
CA ARG A 151 11.97 6.72 -4.58
C ARG A 151 11.67 5.51 -5.46
N PRO A 152 10.48 5.39 -6.05
CA PRO A 152 10.23 4.42 -7.10
C PRO A 152 11.22 4.73 -8.22
N GLY A 153 12.33 4.07 -8.19
CA GLY A 153 13.35 4.13 -9.21
C GLY A 153 13.15 3.02 -10.23
N GLU A 154 14.13 2.81 -11.07
CA GLU A 154 14.17 1.71 -12.04
C GLU A 154 13.86 0.34 -11.43
N HIS A 155 14.09 0.15 -10.13
CA HIS A 155 13.78 -1.09 -9.41
C HIS A 155 12.28 -1.36 -9.25
N ALA A 156 11.47 -0.36 -8.96
CA ALA A 156 10.01 -0.54 -8.85
C ALA A 156 9.40 -0.86 -10.21
N VAL A 157 9.84 -0.20 -11.26
CA VAL A 157 9.44 -0.50 -12.63
C VAL A 157 9.86 -1.93 -13.01
N ARG A 158 11.05 -2.37 -12.60
CA ARG A 158 11.55 -3.72 -12.83
C ARG A 158 10.72 -4.78 -12.10
N GLU A 159 10.35 -4.55 -10.85
CA GLU A 159 9.50 -5.48 -10.09
C GLU A 159 8.10 -5.58 -10.70
N LEU A 160 7.53 -4.49 -11.14
CA LEU A 160 6.26 -4.47 -11.88
C LEU A 160 6.39 -5.18 -13.23
N GLU A 161 7.51 -5.02 -13.92
CA GLU A 161 7.79 -5.70 -15.20
C GLU A 161 7.96 -7.20 -15.00
N GLN A 162 8.67 -7.64 -13.97
CA GLN A 162 8.85 -9.06 -13.65
C GLN A 162 7.53 -9.71 -13.19
N ALA A 163 6.75 -9.04 -12.36
CA ALA A 163 5.42 -9.50 -11.97
C ALA A 163 4.45 -9.57 -13.16
N ALA A 164 4.63 -8.68 -14.14
CA ALA A 164 3.82 -8.65 -15.36
C ALA A 164 4.20 -9.72 -16.38
N SER A 165 5.47 -10.14 -16.44
CA SER A 165 5.98 -11.08 -17.44
C SER A 165 5.90 -12.54 -17.03
N GLY A 166 5.62 -12.86 -15.77
CA GLY A 166 5.58 -14.24 -15.26
C GLY A 166 6.91 -14.99 -15.39
N ALA A 167 8.01 -14.28 -15.65
CA ALA A 167 9.30 -14.89 -15.88
C ALA A 167 10.12 -14.87 -14.57
N GLN A 168 10.19 -16.02 -13.91
CA GLN A 168 11.30 -16.33 -13.01
C GLN A 168 12.56 -16.55 -13.85
N THR A 169 13.32 -15.51 -14.10
CA THR A 169 14.73 -15.68 -14.50
C THR A 169 15.60 -15.29 -13.31
N ALA A 170 16.13 -16.29 -12.64
CA ALA A 170 17.28 -16.12 -11.78
C ALA A 170 18.42 -15.59 -12.66
N GLN A 171 18.69 -14.30 -12.62
CA GLN A 171 19.92 -13.74 -13.17
C GLN A 171 20.94 -13.59 -12.05
N ASN A 172 21.96 -14.44 -12.09
CA ASN A 172 23.24 -14.18 -11.46
C ASN A 172 23.83 -12.91 -12.11
N GLY A 173 23.54 -11.76 -11.52
CA GLY A 173 24.14 -10.48 -11.89
C GLY A 173 25.07 -10.03 -10.79
N THR A 174 26.36 -9.93 -11.09
CA THR A 174 27.36 -9.19 -10.28
C THR A 174 27.02 -7.70 -10.31
N GLY A 175 25.96 -7.30 -9.62
CA GLY A 175 25.60 -5.91 -9.38
C GLY A 175 26.09 -5.50 -8.00
N ASN A 176 26.57 -4.28 -7.85
CA ASN A 176 27.00 -3.71 -6.59
C ASN A 176 25.92 -3.95 -5.51
N LEU A 177 26.26 -4.79 -4.52
CA LEU A 177 25.48 -4.98 -3.32
C LEU A 177 25.42 -3.65 -2.56
N GLN A 178 24.25 -3.03 -2.53
CA GLN A 178 24.01 -1.94 -1.59
C GLN A 178 23.78 -2.57 -0.22
N VAL A 179 24.67 -2.31 0.70
CA VAL A 179 24.46 -2.63 2.11
C VAL A 179 23.45 -1.63 2.66
N ILE A 180 22.23 -2.09 2.89
CA ILE A 180 21.24 -1.30 3.62
C ILE A 180 21.51 -1.56 5.10
N THR A 181 22.09 -0.58 5.78
CA THR A 181 22.21 -0.60 7.23
C THR A 181 20.89 -0.10 7.81
N ILE A 182 20.09 -1.00 8.35
CA ILE A 182 18.90 -0.65 9.11
C ILE A 182 19.36 -0.45 10.55
N GLY A 183 19.10 0.74 11.13
CA GLY A 183 19.38 1.04 12.54
C GLY A 183 18.63 0.12 13.50
N PRO A 184 18.75 0.32 14.81
CA PRO A 184 18.07 -0.53 15.77
C PRO A 184 16.55 -0.54 15.50
N VAL A 185 16.06 -1.70 15.09
CA VAL A 185 14.65 -1.96 14.77
C VAL A 185 14.05 -2.87 15.85
N SER A 186 12.74 -2.78 16.04
CA SER A 186 12.05 -3.75 16.90
C SER A 186 12.16 -5.16 16.31
N GLN A 187 11.98 -6.20 17.15
CA GLN A 187 11.98 -7.59 16.69
C GLN A 187 10.99 -7.79 15.51
N GLY A 188 9.80 -7.18 15.60
CA GLY A 188 8.79 -7.29 14.54
C GLY A 188 9.20 -6.63 13.23
N ASP A 189 9.93 -5.51 13.28
CA ASP A 189 10.45 -4.85 12.07
C ASP A 189 11.58 -5.67 11.44
N ALA A 190 12.45 -6.28 12.27
CA ALA A 190 13.50 -7.18 11.80
C ALA A 190 12.91 -8.42 11.10
N ASP A 191 11.86 -9.00 11.68
CA ASP A 191 11.16 -10.16 11.12
C ASP A 191 10.48 -9.82 9.79
N ALA A 192 9.90 -8.62 9.67
CA ALA A 192 9.30 -8.14 8.43
C ALA A 192 10.34 -7.97 7.31
N VAL A 193 11.50 -7.38 7.62
CA VAL A 193 12.63 -7.26 6.67
C VAL A 193 13.15 -8.64 6.28
N PHE A 194 13.27 -9.57 7.24
CA PHE A 194 13.71 -10.92 6.99
C PHE A 194 12.75 -11.69 6.07
N ALA A 195 11.42 -11.55 6.29
CA ALA A 195 10.42 -12.15 5.44
C ALA A 195 10.48 -11.63 3.99
N VAL A 196 10.73 -10.32 3.81
CA VAL A 196 10.96 -9.72 2.49
C VAL A 196 12.23 -10.28 1.85
N CYS A 197 13.32 -10.42 2.59
CA CYS A 197 14.57 -11.01 2.09
C CYS A 197 14.36 -12.48 1.70
N GLN A 198 13.66 -13.26 2.51
CA GLN A 198 13.30 -14.64 2.19
C GLN A 198 12.48 -14.77 0.91
N SER A 199 11.45 -13.95 0.77
CA SER A 199 10.58 -13.97 -0.42
C SER A 199 11.32 -13.64 -1.72
N ARG A 200 12.47 -13.01 -1.61
CA ARG A 200 13.35 -12.62 -2.72
C ARG A 200 14.56 -13.54 -2.92
N GLY A 201 14.66 -14.63 -2.16
CA GLY A 201 15.80 -15.56 -2.24
C GLY A 201 17.14 -14.96 -1.78
N LEU A 202 17.11 -13.93 -0.95
CA LEU A 202 18.30 -13.21 -0.49
C LEU A 202 18.94 -13.82 0.77
N THR A 203 18.30 -14.82 1.39
CA THR A 203 18.74 -15.41 2.66
C THR A 203 19.80 -16.52 2.49
N ASP A 204 19.87 -17.17 1.33
CA ASP A 204 20.72 -18.36 1.13
C ASP A 204 22.17 -18.05 0.76
N ALA A 205 22.52 -16.80 0.50
CA ALA A 205 23.84 -16.40 0.00
C ALA A 205 24.73 -15.75 1.06
N GLY A 206 24.41 -15.82 2.34
CA GLY A 206 25.15 -15.11 3.39
C GLY A 206 25.03 -13.59 3.30
N LEU A 207 24.01 -13.12 2.60
CA LEU A 207 23.73 -11.70 2.35
C LEU A 207 23.03 -11.02 3.53
N TYR A 208 22.63 -11.78 4.54
CA TYR A 208 22.00 -11.28 5.76
C TYR A 208 22.85 -11.63 6.98
N LYS A 209 23.26 -10.64 7.74
CA LYS A 209 23.83 -10.80 9.09
C LYS A 209 23.00 -9.95 10.04
N SER A 210 22.42 -10.57 11.08
CA SER A 210 21.90 -9.87 12.25
C SER A 210 22.97 -9.92 13.33
N GLU A 211 23.46 -8.77 13.75
CA GLU A 211 24.25 -8.64 14.98
C GLU A 211 23.33 -7.97 16.01
N TRP A 212 23.01 -8.71 17.06
CA TRP A 212 22.27 -8.20 18.20
C TRP A 212 23.24 -7.41 19.10
N VAL A 213 22.92 -6.17 19.39
CA VAL A 213 23.60 -5.35 20.39
C VAL A 213 22.73 -5.25 21.63
#